data_1ccb2669734ea395d8554c85751ef019
#
_entry.id   1ccb2669734ea395d8554c85751ef019
#
_cell.length_a   1.000
_cell.length_b   1.000
_cell.length_c   1.000
_cell.angle_alpha   90.00
_cell.angle_beta   90.00
_cell.angle_gamma   90.00
#
_symmetry.space_group_name_H-M   'P 1'
#
loop_
_entity.id
_entity.type
_entity.pdbx_description
1 polymer ?
#
loop_
_entity_poly.entity_id
_entity_poly.type
_entity_poly.pdbx_seq_one_letter_code
_entity_poly.pdbx_strand_id
1 'polypeptide(L)'
;NYLAQYAAAFFRDDRQTPWGQAIDFRRGEVREFFYENALMWLLDYRVDGLRFDAVHAIPDSAFLVEMARRLRGAAGPERHVHLVLENDDNRASLLRQGYDAQWNDDGHHALHVLLTGENDGYYQDYPEPLRCLARCLAEGFVYQGEANRHGRPRGEPSADLAPDAFVLFLQNHDQVGNRAFGERLSVLAEPQALRLAIALQLLAPMIPLLFMGEECAAREPFLYFTDHQGELADAVR
;
A
#
# COMPACT_ATOMS: atom_id res chain seq x y z
N ASN A 1 -10.13 -8.61 -17.43
CA ASN A 1 -10.84 -8.75 -16.16
C ASN A 1 -11.90 -9.84 -16.25
N TYR A 2 -11.66 -10.98 -15.59
CA TYR A 2 -12.56 -12.13 -15.63
C TYR A 2 -13.94 -11.82 -15.00
N LEU A 3 -13.94 -11.02 -13.94
CA LEU A 3 -15.16 -10.65 -13.22
C LEU A 3 -16.15 -9.84 -14.07
N ALA A 4 -15.69 -9.09 -15.06
CA ALA A 4 -16.57 -8.35 -15.96
C ALA A 4 -17.51 -9.26 -16.79
N GLN A 5 -17.16 -10.54 -16.96
CA GLN A 5 -18.03 -11.51 -17.62
C GLN A 5 -19.28 -11.85 -16.79
N TYR A 6 -19.20 -11.74 -15.47
CA TYR A 6 -20.30 -12.02 -14.54
C TYR A 6 -21.05 -10.76 -14.12
N ALA A 7 -20.36 -9.66 -13.99
CA ALA A 7 -20.90 -8.41 -13.46
C ALA A 7 -20.42 -7.20 -14.27
N ALA A 8 -20.70 -7.19 -15.59
CA ALA A 8 -20.27 -6.13 -16.50
C ALA A 8 -20.62 -4.72 -15.99
N ALA A 9 -21.79 -4.57 -15.34
CA ALA A 9 -22.25 -3.29 -14.79
C ALA A 9 -21.39 -2.75 -13.64
N PHE A 10 -20.50 -3.57 -13.05
CA PHE A 10 -19.55 -3.14 -12.01
C PHE A 10 -18.31 -2.45 -12.57
N PHE A 11 -18.09 -2.53 -13.87
CA PHE A 11 -16.86 -2.08 -14.51
C PHE A 11 -17.11 -0.96 -15.52
N ARG A 12 -16.08 -0.16 -15.73
CA ARG A 12 -16.09 0.96 -16.67
C ARG A 12 -15.48 0.55 -18.01
N ASP A 13 -16.19 0.82 -19.10
CA ASP A 13 -15.66 0.61 -20.45
C ASP A 13 -14.69 1.72 -20.88
N ASP A 14 -14.82 2.90 -20.26
CA ASP A 14 -14.07 4.13 -20.60
C ASP A 14 -12.77 4.30 -19.80
N ARG A 15 -12.46 3.37 -18.87
CA ARG A 15 -11.27 3.48 -18.02
C ARG A 15 -10.62 2.13 -17.76
N GLN A 16 -9.30 2.08 -17.97
CA GLN A 16 -8.46 0.93 -17.65
C GLN A 16 -7.54 1.22 -16.45
N THR A 17 -7.21 0.17 -15.73
CA THR A 17 -6.18 0.12 -14.70
C THR A 17 -5.13 -0.94 -15.09
N PRO A 18 -3.98 -1.02 -14.42
CA PRO A 18 -3.02 -2.11 -14.66
C PRO A 18 -3.62 -3.52 -14.51
N TRP A 19 -4.68 -3.64 -13.71
CA TRP A 19 -5.36 -4.93 -13.44
C TRP A 19 -6.58 -5.18 -14.33
N GLY A 20 -6.89 -4.30 -15.27
CA GLY A 20 -8.03 -4.39 -16.18
C GLY A 20 -8.99 -3.21 -16.05
N GLN A 21 -10.27 -3.41 -16.44
CA GLN A 21 -11.29 -2.36 -16.38
C GLN A 21 -11.43 -1.82 -14.95
N ALA A 22 -11.52 -0.49 -14.81
CA ALA A 22 -11.77 0.14 -13.52
C ALA A 22 -13.16 -0.18 -12.99
N ILE A 23 -13.30 -0.31 -11.68
CA ILE A 23 -14.59 -0.46 -11.01
C ILE A 23 -15.37 0.85 -11.12
N ASP A 24 -16.68 0.75 -11.37
CA ASP A 24 -17.54 1.92 -11.57
C ASP A 24 -18.17 2.41 -10.27
N PHE A 25 -17.37 3.07 -9.43
CA PHE A 25 -17.86 3.69 -8.19
C PHE A 25 -18.81 4.88 -8.37
N ARG A 26 -19.18 5.23 -9.61
CA ARG A 26 -20.26 6.21 -9.88
C ARG A 26 -21.65 5.61 -9.60
N ARG A 27 -21.76 4.27 -9.60
CA ARG A 27 -23.00 3.55 -9.38
C ARG A 27 -23.24 3.28 -7.92
N GLY A 28 -24.45 3.61 -7.44
CA GLY A 28 -24.84 3.40 -6.04
C GLY A 28 -24.74 1.94 -5.61
N GLU A 29 -25.20 1.01 -6.47
CA GLU A 29 -25.21 -0.43 -6.20
C GLU A 29 -23.78 -1.00 -6.06
N VAL A 30 -22.83 -0.47 -6.84
CA VAL A 30 -21.41 -0.86 -6.72
C VAL A 30 -20.82 -0.36 -5.40
N ARG A 31 -21.13 0.88 -5.02
CA ARG A 31 -20.70 1.42 -3.71
C ARG A 31 -21.29 0.60 -2.56
N GLU A 32 -22.60 0.32 -2.59
CA GLU A 32 -23.24 -0.47 -1.54
C GLU A 32 -22.62 -1.86 -1.44
N PHE A 33 -22.33 -2.53 -2.54
CA PHE A 33 -21.65 -3.83 -2.53
C PHE A 33 -20.32 -3.78 -1.74
N PHE A 34 -19.49 -2.77 -1.97
CA PHE A 34 -18.22 -2.63 -1.25
C PHE A 34 -18.40 -2.19 0.21
N TYR A 35 -19.40 -1.36 0.51
CA TYR A 35 -19.73 -1.01 1.89
C TYR A 35 -20.19 -2.25 2.67
N GLU A 36 -21.13 -3.01 2.14
CA GLU A 36 -21.63 -4.24 2.75
C GLU A 36 -20.53 -5.29 2.91
N ASN A 37 -19.65 -5.43 1.92
CA ASN A 37 -18.50 -6.33 2.04
C ASN A 37 -17.59 -5.94 3.23
N ALA A 38 -17.24 -4.67 3.35
CA ALA A 38 -16.40 -4.21 4.45
C ALA A 38 -17.11 -4.33 5.81
N LEU A 39 -18.43 -4.03 5.88
CA LEU A 39 -19.25 -4.21 7.10
C LEU A 39 -19.33 -5.68 7.49
N MET A 40 -19.53 -6.59 6.56
CA MET A 40 -19.55 -8.03 6.80
C MET A 40 -18.25 -8.48 7.54
N TRP A 41 -17.09 -8.08 7.05
CA TRP A 41 -15.83 -8.43 7.70
C TRP A 41 -15.73 -7.86 9.11
N LEU A 42 -16.13 -6.62 9.31
CA LEU A 42 -16.04 -5.98 10.63
C LEU A 42 -17.10 -6.47 11.61
N LEU A 43 -18.33 -6.72 11.18
CA LEU A 43 -19.45 -7.02 12.08
C LEU A 43 -19.68 -8.52 12.22
N ASP A 44 -19.75 -9.26 11.13
CA ASP A 44 -20.05 -10.70 11.14
C ASP A 44 -18.82 -11.53 11.49
N TYR A 45 -17.69 -11.25 10.82
CA TYR A 45 -16.43 -11.94 11.08
C TYR A 45 -15.61 -11.29 12.20
N ARG A 46 -15.96 -10.08 12.64
CA ARG A 46 -15.39 -9.36 13.79
C ARG A 46 -13.86 -9.16 13.71
N VAL A 47 -13.33 -8.95 12.51
CA VAL A 47 -11.92 -8.53 12.35
C VAL A 47 -11.72 -7.13 12.95
N ASP A 48 -10.54 -6.86 13.51
CA ASP A 48 -10.26 -5.61 14.24
C ASP A 48 -9.89 -4.44 13.32
N GLY A 49 -9.71 -4.69 12.03
CA GLY A 49 -9.44 -3.65 11.05
C GLY A 49 -9.38 -4.18 9.63
N LEU A 50 -9.26 -3.25 8.68
CA LEU A 50 -9.18 -3.54 7.25
C LEU A 50 -8.03 -2.73 6.61
N ARG A 51 -7.26 -3.38 5.75
CA ARG A 51 -6.35 -2.70 4.82
C ARG A 51 -7.05 -2.61 3.46
N PHE A 52 -7.14 -1.40 2.93
CA PHE A 52 -7.77 -1.09 1.64
C PHE A 52 -6.71 -1.06 0.56
N ASP A 53 -6.83 -2.01 -0.35
CA ASP A 53 -5.92 -2.25 -1.46
C ASP A 53 -6.06 -1.19 -2.56
N ALA A 54 -4.93 -0.73 -3.10
CA ALA A 54 -4.83 0.10 -4.31
C ALA A 54 -5.82 1.28 -4.37
N VAL A 55 -6.04 1.99 -3.25
CA VAL A 55 -7.04 3.08 -3.23
C VAL A 55 -6.69 4.25 -4.14
N HIS A 56 -5.44 4.37 -4.58
CA HIS A 56 -5.02 5.32 -5.61
C HIS A 56 -5.70 5.05 -6.96
N ALA A 57 -6.10 3.82 -7.24
CA ALA A 57 -6.87 3.46 -8.44
C ALA A 57 -8.35 3.89 -8.35
N ILE A 58 -8.84 4.29 -7.17
CA ILE A 58 -10.19 4.79 -6.93
C ILE A 58 -10.17 6.32 -7.03
N PRO A 59 -10.69 6.91 -8.13
CA PRO A 59 -10.61 8.36 -8.34
C PRO A 59 -11.57 9.15 -7.46
N ASP A 60 -12.58 8.48 -6.91
CA ASP A 60 -13.65 9.10 -6.12
C ASP A 60 -13.30 9.06 -4.62
N SER A 61 -12.64 10.12 -4.14
CA SER A 61 -12.33 10.27 -2.72
C SER A 61 -13.58 10.32 -1.83
N ALA A 62 -14.73 10.79 -2.34
CA ALA A 62 -15.97 10.82 -1.57
C ALA A 62 -16.47 9.40 -1.23
N PHE A 63 -16.24 8.41 -2.11
CA PHE A 63 -16.52 7.02 -1.81
C PHE A 63 -15.68 6.53 -0.62
N LEU A 64 -14.38 6.82 -0.60
CA LEU A 64 -13.47 6.40 0.47
C LEU A 64 -13.83 7.07 1.81
N VAL A 65 -14.14 8.36 1.79
CA VAL A 65 -14.56 9.10 3.00
C VAL A 65 -15.87 8.53 3.57
N GLU A 66 -16.84 8.26 2.71
CA GLU A 66 -18.10 7.63 3.12
C GLU A 66 -17.89 6.20 3.65
N MET A 67 -16.96 5.43 3.05
CA MET A 67 -16.55 4.11 3.56
C MET A 67 -16.09 4.23 5.02
N ALA A 68 -15.11 5.06 5.30
CA ALA A 68 -14.60 5.26 6.66
C ALA A 68 -15.71 5.67 7.63
N ARG A 69 -16.56 6.63 7.23
CA ARG A 69 -17.69 7.11 8.05
C ARG A 69 -18.66 5.99 8.40
N ARG A 70 -19.06 5.16 7.43
CA ARG A 70 -19.99 4.03 7.66
C ARG A 70 -19.39 2.97 8.56
N LEU A 71 -18.14 2.60 8.34
CA LEU A 71 -17.47 1.58 9.15
C LEU A 71 -17.30 2.03 10.61
N ARG A 72 -16.89 3.29 10.83
CA ARG A 72 -16.82 3.88 12.18
C ARG A 72 -18.19 3.93 12.87
N GLY A 73 -19.22 4.37 12.14
CA GLY A 73 -20.58 4.41 12.65
C GLY A 73 -21.12 3.05 13.05
N ALA A 74 -20.86 2.02 12.23
CA ALA A 74 -21.31 0.66 12.48
C ALA A 74 -20.55 -0.03 13.63
N ALA A 75 -19.25 0.25 13.78
CA ALA A 75 -18.45 -0.26 14.89
C ALA A 75 -18.92 0.29 16.24
N GLY A 76 -19.46 1.53 16.25
CA GLY A 76 -19.91 2.21 17.44
C GLY A 76 -18.76 2.74 18.31
N PRO A 77 -19.10 3.47 19.40
CA PRO A 77 -18.08 4.15 20.21
C PRO A 77 -17.25 3.21 21.09
N GLU A 78 -17.77 2.02 21.37
CA GLU A 78 -17.12 1.04 22.25
C GLU A 78 -16.07 0.18 21.53
N ARG A 79 -15.99 0.28 20.21
CA ARG A 79 -15.07 -0.53 19.42
C ARG A 79 -14.24 0.31 18.48
N HIS A 80 -12.93 0.34 18.72
CA HIS A 80 -12.00 0.86 17.74
C HIS A 80 -11.80 -0.17 16.61
N VAL A 81 -11.87 0.28 15.35
CA VAL A 81 -11.54 -0.51 14.18
C VAL A 81 -10.43 0.20 13.40
N HIS A 82 -9.43 -0.54 12.99
CA HIS A 82 -8.27 0.02 12.27
C HIS A 82 -8.56 0.07 10.76
N LEU A 83 -8.51 1.25 10.16
CA LEU A 83 -8.70 1.47 8.73
C LEU A 83 -7.38 1.95 8.13
N VAL A 84 -6.72 1.06 7.38
CA VAL A 84 -5.38 1.30 6.84
C VAL A 84 -5.45 1.36 5.32
N LEU A 85 -4.69 2.27 4.71
CA LEU A 85 -4.66 2.47 3.26
C LEU A 85 -3.37 1.92 2.64
N GLU A 86 -3.50 1.35 1.46
CA GLU A 86 -2.42 1.30 0.48
C GLU A 86 -2.71 2.33 -0.61
N ASN A 87 -1.85 3.35 -0.70
CA ASN A 87 -2.11 4.52 -1.52
C ASN A 87 -0.83 5.16 -2.06
N ASP A 88 -0.41 4.76 -3.24
CA ASP A 88 0.79 5.31 -3.89
C ASP A 88 0.72 6.82 -4.17
N ASP A 89 -0.50 7.38 -4.25
CA ASP A 89 -0.69 8.81 -4.45
C ASP A 89 -0.40 9.67 -3.20
N ASN A 90 -0.12 9.08 -2.03
CA ASN A 90 0.15 9.80 -0.77
C ASN A 90 -0.90 10.88 -0.44
N ARG A 91 -2.19 10.53 -0.54
CA ARG A 91 -3.30 11.45 -0.23
C ARG A 91 -3.49 11.58 1.28
N ALA A 92 -2.71 12.45 1.92
CA ALA A 92 -2.76 12.72 3.35
C ALA A 92 -4.15 13.20 3.83
N SER A 93 -4.94 13.79 2.93
CA SER A 93 -6.34 14.18 3.21
C SER A 93 -7.22 13.01 3.64
N LEU A 94 -6.99 11.80 3.17
CA LEU A 94 -7.74 10.62 3.59
C LEU A 94 -7.46 10.24 5.05
N LEU A 95 -6.21 10.40 5.51
CA LEU A 95 -5.83 10.18 6.89
C LEU A 95 -6.52 11.17 7.83
N ARG A 96 -6.75 12.41 7.39
CA ARG A 96 -7.52 13.43 8.14
C ARG A 96 -9.04 13.18 8.12
N GLN A 97 -9.51 12.27 7.26
CA GLN A 97 -10.93 12.02 7.00
C GLN A 97 -11.39 10.62 7.44
N GLY A 98 -10.73 10.06 8.47
CA GLY A 98 -11.22 8.87 9.15
C GLY A 98 -10.46 7.58 8.94
N TYR A 99 -9.37 7.58 8.16
CA TYR A 99 -8.41 6.49 8.11
C TYR A 99 -7.34 6.67 9.19
N ASP A 100 -6.88 5.56 9.78
CA ASP A 100 -5.91 5.60 10.88
C ASP A 100 -4.48 5.71 10.36
N ALA A 101 -4.14 4.91 9.34
CA ALA A 101 -2.79 4.85 8.83
C ALA A 101 -2.73 4.52 7.35
N GLN A 102 -1.57 4.75 6.76
CA GLN A 102 -1.25 4.35 5.37
C GLN A 102 0.09 3.64 5.33
N TRP A 103 0.19 2.61 4.50
CA TRP A 103 1.46 2.00 4.14
C TRP A 103 2.36 3.03 3.47
N ASN A 104 3.56 3.21 4.02
CA ASN A 104 4.48 4.24 3.60
C ASN A 104 5.49 3.69 2.59
N ASP A 105 5.07 3.61 1.33
CA ASP A 105 5.91 3.16 0.23
C ASP A 105 7.15 4.03 0.04
N ASP A 106 7.05 5.33 0.29
CA ASP A 106 8.21 6.24 0.21
C ASP A 106 9.32 5.83 1.18
N GLY A 107 8.97 5.45 2.41
CA GLY A 107 9.92 4.95 3.40
C GLY A 107 10.56 3.64 2.98
N HIS A 108 9.75 2.71 2.48
CA HIS A 108 10.23 1.46 1.91
C HIS A 108 11.19 1.71 0.74
N HIS A 109 10.80 2.53 -0.25
CA HIS A 109 11.62 2.78 -1.43
C HIS A 109 12.96 3.41 -1.07
N ALA A 110 12.98 4.40 -0.19
CA ALA A 110 14.21 5.02 0.28
C ALA A 110 15.14 4.01 0.99
N LEU A 111 14.58 3.17 1.86
CA LEU A 111 15.33 2.12 2.56
C LEU A 111 15.83 1.04 1.61
N HIS A 112 15.02 0.63 0.65
CA HIS A 112 15.40 -0.37 -0.35
C HIS A 112 16.60 0.10 -1.18
N VAL A 113 16.55 1.33 -1.71
CA VAL A 113 17.67 1.92 -2.47
C VAL A 113 18.93 2.01 -1.62
N LEU A 114 18.82 2.41 -0.34
CA LEU A 114 19.96 2.45 0.59
C LEU A 114 20.58 1.08 0.82
N LEU A 115 19.77 0.03 0.91
CA LEU A 115 20.21 -1.32 1.26
C LEU A 115 20.76 -2.10 0.07
N THR A 116 20.23 -1.88 -1.12
CA THR A 116 20.52 -2.70 -2.31
C THR A 116 21.26 -1.94 -3.41
N GLY A 117 21.11 -0.63 -3.47
CA GLY A 117 21.57 0.18 -4.60
C GLY A 117 20.72 0.04 -5.87
N GLU A 118 19.65 -0.74 -5.83
CA GLU A 118 18.72 -0.88 -6.95
C GLU A 118 17.98 0.45 -7.20
N ASN A 119 17.90 0.86 -8.46
CA ASN A 119 17.30 2.13 -8.86
C ASN A 119 16.44 2.00 -10.12
N ASP A 120 15.88 0.83 -10.36
CA ASP A 120 14.98 0.57 -11.49
C ASP A 120 13.53 0.85 -11.14
N GLY A 121 12.68 0.98 -12.15
CA GLY A 121 11.25 1.15 -11.95
C GLY A 121 10.93 2.37 -11.08
N TYR A 122 10.11 2.21 -10.05
CA TYR A 122 9.72 3.26 -9.12
C TYR A 122 10.85 3.70 -8.17
N TYR A 123 11.89 2.90 -7.97
CA TYR A 123 13.06 3.28 -7.15
C TYR A 123 13.84 4.47 -7.74
N GLN A 124 13.72 4.75 -9.05
CA GLN A 124 14.31 5.93 -9.69
C GLN A 124 13.80 7.26 -9.13
N ASP A 125 12.65 7.27 -8.49
CA ASP A 125 12.09 8.47 -7.86
C ASP A 125 12.78 8.85 -6.54
N TYR A 126 13.78 8.05 -6.08
CA TYR A 126 14.50 8.24 -4.82
C TYR A 126 16.03 8.40 -5.01
N PRO A 127 16.50 9.36 -5.84
CA PRO A 127 17.92 9.49 -6.19
C PRO A 127 18.81 9.91 -5.01
N GLU A 128 18.23 10.53 -3.97
CA GLU A 128 18.90 10.92 -2.72
C GLU A 128 18.28 10.15 -1.54
N PRO A 129 18.44 8.81 -1.46
CA PRO A 129 17.61 7.98 -0.60
C PRO A 129 17.77 8.30 0.90
N LEU A 130 18.94 8.74 1.36
CA LEU A 130 19.15 9.16 2.74
C LEU A 130 18.34 10.43 3.08
N ARG A 131 18.29 11.37 2.15
CA ARG A 131 17.49 12.59 2.32
C ARG A 131 15.99 12.27 2.28
N CYS A 132 15.59 11.39 1.38
CA CYS A 132 14.21 10.89 1.29
C CYS A 132 13.80 10.21 2.60
N LEU A 133 14.65 9.32 3.14
CA LEU A 133 14.39 8.66 4.41
C LEU A 133 14.30 9.66 5.58
N ALA A 134 15.22 10.62 5.66
CA ALA A 134 15.19 11.65 6.70
C ALA A 134 13.89 12.47 6.65
N ARG A 135 13.42 12.85 5.44
CA ARG A 135 12.15 13.55 5.25
C ARG A 135 10.96 12.67 5.64
N CYS A 136 10.99 11.42 5.23
CA CYS A 136 9.95 10.45 5.57
C CYS A 136 9.78 10.31 7.09
N LEU A 137 10.88 10.17 7.83
CA LEU A 137 10.85 10.06 9.29
C LEU A 137 10.41 11.36 9.99
N ALA A 138 10.70 12.53 9.40
CA ALA A 138 10.37 13.82 9.98
C ALA A 138 8.97 14.32 9.61
N GLU A 139 8.49 14.01 8.41
CA GLU A 139 7.31 14.63 7.81
C GLU A 139 6.27 13.62 7.27
N GLY A 140 6.52 12.33 7.38
CA GLY A 140 5.65 11.25 6.93
C GLY A 140 5.93 10.79 5.50
N PHE A 141 5.52 11.54 4.47
CA PHE A 141 5.80 11.20 3.08
C PHE A 141 7.01 11.96 2.51
N VAL A 142 7.67 11.36 1.53
CA VAL A 142 8.69 12.04 0.72
C VAL A 142 8.04 12.99 -0.28
N TYR A 143 7.03 12.49 -1.01
CA TYR A 143 6.28 13.28 -1.97
C TYR A 143 5.07 13.93 -1.31
N GLN A 144 5.07 15.26 -1.27
CA GLN A 144 4.05 16.08 -0.61
C GLN A 144 3.49 17.17 -1.56
N GLY A 145 3.46 16.87 -2.86
CA GLY A 145 3.01 17.76 -3.94
C GLY A 145 4.08 17.98 -5.01
N GLU A 146 5.31 17.54 -4.78
CA GLU A 146 6.39 17.65 -5.75
C GLU A 146 6.14 16.75 -6.96
N ALA A 147 6.73 17.13 -8.10
CA ALA A 147 6.66 16.33 -9.31
C ALA A 147 7.54 15.07 -9.19
N ASN A 148 6.99 13.91 -9.55
CA ASN A 148 7.75 12.68 -9.74
C ASN A 148 8.57 12.75 -11.04
N ARG A 149 9.34 11.70 -11.37
CA ARG A 149 10.16 11.60 -12.59
C ARG A 149 9.40 11.80 -13.90
N HIS A 150 8.07 11.63 -13.89
CA HIS A 150 7.20 11.85 -15.05
C HIS A 150 6.63 13.27 -15.11
N GLY A 151 7.07 14.19 -14.24
CA GLY A 151 6.58 15.55 -14.15
C GLY A 151 5.16 15.69 -13.58
N ARG A 152 4.63 14.66 -12.92
CA ARG A 152 3.30 14.67 -12.32
C ARG A 152 3.41 14.95 -10.82
N PRO A 153 2.61 15.90 -10.28
CA PRO A 153 2.53 16.08 -8.84
C PRO A 153 2.12 14.78 -8.14
N ARG A 154 2.80 14.45 -7.03
CA ARG A 154 2.50 13.30 -6.19
C ARG A 154 2.46 13.73 -4.73
N GLY A 155 1.46 13.23 -4.00
CA GLY A 155 1.32 13.46 -2.58
C GLY A 155 0.65 14.74 -2.17
N GLU A 156 0.42 14.84 -0.89
CA GLU A 156 -0.11 16.00 -0.19
C GLU A 156 0.73 16.27 1.06
N PRO A 157 0.80 17.51 1.57
CA PRO A 157 1.51 17.81 2.81
C PRO A 157 1.08 16.91 3.95
N SER A 158 2.05 16.33 4.68
CA SER A 158 1.80 15.32 5.72
C SER A 158 2.49 15.60 7.06
N ALA A 159 3.30 16.66 7.15
CA ALA A 159 4.08 16.98 8.34
C ALA A 159 3.28 17.29 9.62
N ASP A 160 1.97 17.55 9.49
CA ASP A 160 1.04 17.75 10.61
C ASP A 160 0.40 16.44 11.13
N LEU A 161 0.61 15.33 10.43
CA LEU A 161 0.08 14.03 10.84
C LEU A 161 0.96 13.40 11.93
N ALA A 162 0.32 12.68 12.84
CA ALA A 162 1.06 11.92 13.86
C ALA A 162 1.86 10.77 13.21
N PRO A 163 3.02 10.39 13.78
CA PRO A 163 3.84 9.33 13.20
C PRO A 163 3.14 7.98 13.05
N ASP A 164 2.20 7.65 13.91
CA ASP A 164 1.38 6.45 13.87
C ASP A 164 0.32 6.44 12.73
N ALA A 165 0.22 7.55 11.99
CA ALA A 165 -0.51 7.58 10.73
C ALA A 165 0.25 6.89 9.57
N PHE A 166 1.49 6.44 9.80
CA PHE A 166 2.33 5.83 8.76
C PHE A 166 2.77 4.42 9.19
N VAL A 167 2.60 3.45 8.30
CA VAL A 167 3.10 2.08 8.49
C VAL A 167 4.43 1.95 7.76
N LEU A 168 5.52 1.81 8.50
CA LEU A 168 6.87 1.65 7.96
C LEU A 168 7.21 0.17 7.80
N PHE A 169 7.72 -0.20 6.65
CA PHE A 169 8.13 -1.57 6.36
C PHE A 169 9.40 -1.62 5.50
N LEU A 170 10.16 -2.68 5.65
CA LEU A 170 11.31 -2.99 4.79
C LEU A 170 10.89 -3.82 3.59
N GLN A 171 9.95 -4.72 3.80
CA GLN A 171 9.40 -5.62 2.77
C GLN A 171 7.90 -5.81 3.00
N ASN A 172 7.20 -6.14 1.93
CA ASN A 172 5.85 -6.68 1.98
C ASN A 172 5.66 -7.70 0.85
N HIS A 173 4.47 -8.29 0.72
CA HIS A 173 4.17 -9.30 -0.28
C HIS A 173 4.34 -8.78 -1.72
N ASP A 174 4.02 -7.51 -1.98
CA ASP A 174 4.16 -6.91 -3.31
C ASP A 174 5.61 -6.65 -3.67
N GLN A 175 6.39 -6.10 -2.76
CA GLN A 175 7.79 -5.76 -3.02
C GLN A 175 8.66 -7.00 -3.22
N VAL A 176 8.36 -8.09 -2.53
CA VAL A 176 9.07 -9.37 -2.69
C VAL A 176 8.44 -10.21 -3.80
N GLY A 177 7.12 -10.36 -3.81
CA GLY A 177 6.40 -11.25 -4.73
C GLY A 177 6.42 -10.82 -6.20
N ASN A 178 6.63 -9.53 -6.47
CA ASN A 178 6.78 -9.00 -7.84
C ASN A 178 8.23 -9.07 -8.37
N ARG A 179 9.20 -9.54 -7.56
CA ARG A 179 10.55 -9.80 -8.05
C ARG A 179 10.58 -11.09 -8.86
N ALA A 180 11.41 -11.14 -9.90
CA ALA A 180 11.48 -12.28 -10.81
C ALA A 180 11.79 -13.62 -10.09
N PHE A 181 12.59 -13.57 -9.03
CA PHE A 181 12.97 -14.74 -8.24
C PHE A 181 12.50 -14.65 -6.78
N GLY A 182 11.70 -13.65 -6.42
CA GLY A 182 11.15 -13.49 -5.08
C GLY A 182 12.21 -13.31 -3.97
N GLU A 183 13.35 -12.69 -4.30
CA GLU A 183 14.48 -12.53 -3.37
C GLU A 183 14.13 -11.56 -2.26
N ARG A 184 14.55 -11.91 -1.04
CA ARG A 184 14.35 -11.12 0.17
C ARG A 184 15.55 -10.24 0.47
N LEU A 185 15.36 -9.17 1.24
CA LEU A 185 16.46 -8.30 1.69
C LEU A 185 17.55 -9.05 2.45
N SER A 186 17.22 -10.15 3.14
CA SER A 186 18.19 -11.05 3.78
C SER A 186 19.20 -11.68 2.82
N VAL A 187 18.91 -11.67 1.52
CA VAL A 187 19.80 -12.14 0.44
C VAL A 187 20.43 -10.98 -0.32
N LEU A 188 19.69 -9.87 -0.49
CA LEU A 188 20.09 -8.74 -1.33
C LEU A 188 20.98 -7.73 -0.60
N ALA A 189 20.75 -7.54 0.71
CA ALA A 189 21.41 -6.49 1.48
C ALA A 189 22.61 -7.01 2.28
N GLU A 190 23.54 -6.12 2.57
CA GLU A 190 24.63 -6.40 3.51
C GLU A 190 24.04 -6.63 4.93
N PRO A 191 24.43 -7.71 5.65
CA PRO A 191 23.80 -8.09 6.92
C PRO A 191 23.83 -7.02 8.02
N GLN A 192 24.88 -6.21 8.11
CA GLN A 192 24.95 -5.15 9.12
C GLN A 192 24.05 -3.97 8.76
N ALA A 193 23.99 -3.60 7.48
CA ALA A 193 23.08 -2.57 6.99
C ALA A 193 21.60 -2.98 7.18
N LEU A 194 21.27 -4.25 6.91
CA LEU A 194 19.93 -4.77 7.16
C LEU A 194 19.56 -4.73 8.65
N ARG A 195 20.46 -5.11 9.55
CA ARG A 195 20.22 -5.02 11.00
C ARG A 195 19.96 -3.59 11.44
N LEU A 196 20.69 -2.62 10.88
CA LEU A 196 20.47 -1.20 11.17
C LEU A 196 19.10 -0.74 10.68
N ALA A 197 18.70 -1.16 9.48
CA ALA A 197 17.38 -0.82 8.93
C ALA A 197 16.24 -1.43 9.76
N ILE A 198 16.37 -2.69 10.20
CA ILE A 198 15.41 -3.34 11.11
C ILE A 198 15.33 -2.58 12.44
N ALA A 199 16.47 -2.20 13.02
CA ALA A 199 16.49 -1.40 14.25
C ALA A 199 15.80 -0.05 14.05
N LEU A 200 16.03 0.63 12.93
CA LEU A 200 15.36 1.88 12.57
C LEU A 200 13.84 1.67 12.47
N GLN A 201 13.39 0.67 11.74
CA GLN A 201 11.97 0.35 11.57
C GLN A 201 11.27 0.08 12.90
N LEU A 202 11.91 -0.70 13.79
CA LEU A 202 11.31 -1.08 15.07
C LEU A 202 11.36 0.03 16.14
N LEU A 203 12.29 0.98 16.02
CA LEU A 203 12.48 2.07 16.98
C LEU A 203 11.91 3.41 16.50
N ALA A 204 11.55 3.51 15.23
CA ALA A 204 10.86 4.69 14.71
C ALA A 204 9.46 4.82 15.35
N PRO A 205 8.94 6.05 15.49
CA PRO A 205 7.60 6.25 16.08
C PRO A 205 6.44 5.87 15.14
N MET A 206 6.74 5.38 13.94
CA MET A 206 5.78 4.85 12.98
C MET A 206 5.38 3.42 13.34
N ILE A 207 4.24 2.95 12.82
CA ILE A 207 3.77 1.57 13.01
C ILE A 207 4.68 0.62 12.19
N PRO A 208 5.41 -0.31 12.81
CA PRO A 208 6.24 -1.26 12.05
C PRO A 208 5.37 -2.38 11.45
N LEU A 209 5.55 -2.67 10.16
CA LEU A 209 5.02 -3.87 9.51
C LEU A 209 6.18 -4.81 9.22
N LEU A 210 6.13 -6.01 9.77
CA LEU A 210 7.09 -7.08 9.51
C LEU A 210 6.49 -8.07 8.51
N PHE A 211 7.19 -8.27 7.40
CA PHE A 211 6.77 -9.28 6.44
C PHE A 211 7.17 -10.67 6.94
N MET A 212 6.31 -11.66 6.72
CA MET A 212 6.55 -13.05 7.15
C MET A 212 7.97 -13.52 6.79
N GLY A 213 8.69 -14.04 7.77
CA GLY A 213 10.07 -14.52 7.63
C GLY A 213 11.13 -13.47 7.97
N GLU A 214 10.81 -12.19 8.14
CA GLU A 214 11.77 -11.17 8.58
C GLU A 214 12.25 -11.44 10.00
N GLU A 215 11.38 -11.96 10.86
CA GLU A 215 11.66 -12.31 12.26
C GLU A 215 12.77 -13.35 12.42
N CYS A 216 13.01 -14.15 11.41
CA CYS A 216 14.07 -15.18 11.40
C CYS A 216 15.09 -14.98 10.26
N ALA A 217 15.06 -13.84 9.59
CA ALA A 217 15.88 -13.53 8.41
C ALA A 217 15.81 -14.65 7.34
N ALA A 218 14.59 -15.12 7.05
CA ALA A 218 14.34 -16.15 6.04
C ALA A 218 15.00 -15.79 4.71
N ARG A 219 15.61 -16.77 4.08
CA ARG A 219 16.31 -16.61 2.79
C ARG A 219 15.54 -17.24 1.63
N GLU A 220 14.53 -18.05 1.96
CA GLU A 220 13.65 -18.69 0.99
C GLU A 220 12.89 -17.63 0.22
N PRO A 221 12.83 -17.74 -1.12
CA PRO A 221 12.10 -16.78 -1.94
C PRO A 221 10.61 -16.83 -1.61
N PHE A 222 9.97 -15.68 -1.75
CA PHE A 222 8.51 -15.59 -1.69
C PHE A 222 7.98 -15.35 -3.10
N LEU A 223 7.24 -16.33 -3.60
CA LEU A 223 6.62 -16.29 -4.93
C LEU A 223 5.11 -16.35 -4.79
N TYR A 224 4.40 -15.68 -5.68
CA TYR A 224 2.95 -15.81 -5.74
C TYR A 224 2.54 -17.20 -6.26
N PHE A 225 1.42 -17.69 -5.77
CA PHE A 225 0.72 -18.78 -6.43
C PHE A 225 0.05 -18.24 -7.69
N THR A 226 0.45 -18.77 -8.85
CA THR A 226 -0.05 -18.33 -10.14
C THR A 226 -0.66 -19.50 -10.91
N ASP A 227 -1.74 -19.23 -11.63
CA ASP A 227 -2.39 -20.17 -12.55
C ASP A 227 -2.69 -19.46 -13.87
N HIS A 228 -1.63 -18.93 -14.47
CA HIS A 228 -1.73 -18.25 -15.75
C HIS A 228 -1.88 -19.25 -16.90
N GLN A 229 -2.59 -18.84 -17.96
CA GLN A 229 -2.79 -19.62 -19.18
C GLN A 229 -2.29 -18.86 -20.40
N GLY A 230 -1.99 -19.58 -21.51
CA GLY A 230 -1.50 -19.00 -22.74
C GLY A 230 -0.12 -18.35 -22.62
N GLU A 231 0.14 -17.31 -23.40
CA GLU A 231 1.43 -16.63 -23.49
C GLU A 231 1.97 -16.13 -22.15
N LEU A 232 1.09 -15.70 -21.26
CA LEU A 232 1.49 -15.24 -19.91
C LEU A 232 2.03 -16.40 -19.05
N ALA A 233 1.41 -17.58 -19.15
CA ALA A 233 1.90 -18.78 -18.46
C ALA A 233 3.31 -19.16 -18.95
N ASP A 234 3.56 -19.02 -20.25
CA ASP A 234 4.86 -19.35 -20.84
C ASP A 234 5.93 -18.31 -20.48
N ALA A 235 5.54 -17.05 -20.30
CA ALA A 235 6.45 -15.98 -19.90
C ALA A 235 6.82 -16.03 -18.39
N VAL A 236 5.97 -16.63 -17.54
CA VAL A 236 6.17 -16.74 -16.09
C VAL A 236 6.90 -18.05 -15.70
N ARG A 237 6.92 -19.06 -16.56
CA ARG A 237 7.65 -20.33 -16.35
C ARG A 237 9.14 -20.21 -16.62
#